data_4b1b2a6ae4567cf3d3118a0c0c69d5cc
#
_entry.id   4b1b2a6ae4567cf3d3118a0c0c69d5cc
#
_cell.length_a   1.000
_cell.length_b   1.000
_cell.length_c   1.000
_cell.angle_alpha   90.00
_cell.angle_beta   90.00
_cell.angle_gamma   90.00
#
_symmetry.space_group_name_H-M   'P 1'
#
loop_
_entity.id
_entity.type
_entity.pdbx_description
1 polymer ?
#
loop_
_entity_poly.entity_id
_entity_poly.type
_entity_poly.pdbx_seq_one_letter_code
_entity_poly.pdbx_strand_id
1 'polypeptide(L)'
;MTFAGVKKALRWSGTLMLLTVAFALLLDRLLPLPLPDPTGGSTVVLARDGTPLRAFPDDDGVWRYPTKPEDVSPLYVEALLTYEDRWFYKHPGVNPFAIARAVGQAIVHRRLVSGGSTLTMQVARILDGTPHSAFGKLRQVLRALQLEAHLSKREILTLYLDRAPFGGTIEGVEAASWAYLGKPAARTIASGFTPGCL
;
A
#
# COMPACT_ATOMS: atom_id res chain seq x y z
N MET A 1 27.53 25.85 -28.82
CA MET A 1 26.07 25.61 -28.88
C MET A 1 25.41 26.95 -29.12
N THR A 2 24.67 27.12 -30.23
CA THR A 2 24.05 28.40 -30.57
C THR A 2 22.82 28.66 -29.68
N PHE A 3 22.63 29.93 -29.27
CA PHE A 3 21.49 30.38 -28.45
C PHE A 3 20.11 29.94 -28.98
N ALA A 4 19.98 29.79 -30.29
CA ALA A 4 18.79 29.28 -30.98
C ALA A 4 18.52 27.79 -30.66
N GLY A 5 19.58 26.96 -30.57
CA GLY A 5 19.46 25.54 -30.20
C GLY A 5 18.96 25.32 -28.78
N VAL A 6 19.44 26.13 -27.84
CA VAL A 6 19.02 26.07 -26.43
C VAL A 6 17.54 26.44 -26.28
N LYS A 7 17.09 27.52 -26.93
CA LYS A 7 15.67 27.92 -26.93
C LYS A 7 14.75 26.85 -27.54
N LYS A 8 15.20 26.20 -28.63
CA LYS A 8 14.44 25.12 -29.28
C LYS A 8 14.35 23.88 -28.34
N ALA A 9 15.47 23.47 -27.72
CA ALA A 9 15.49 22.36 -26.77
C ALA A 9 14.59 22.64 -25.58
N LEU A 10 14.60 23.85 -25.01
CA LEU A 10 13.76 24.25 -23.89
C LEU A 10 12.26 24.24 -24.26
N ARG A 11 11.91 24.66 -25.46
CA ARG A 11 10.51 24.58 -25.93
C ARG A 11 10.04 23.14 -26.11
N TRP A 12 10.88 22.26 -26.68
CA TRP A 12 10.54 20.85 -26.85
C TRP A 12 10.43 20.12 -25.51
N SER A 13 11.31 20.42 -24.54
CA SER A 13 11.20 19.83 -23.19
C SER A 13 9.93 20.29 -22.47
N GLY A 14 9.55 21.56 -22.59
CA GLY A 14 8.30 22.08 -22.03
C GLY A 14 7.05 21.43 -22.65
N THR A 15 7.04 21.29 -23.98
CA THR A 15 5.92 20.61 -24.68
C THR A 15 5.81 19.14 -24.28
N LEU A 16 6.94 18.42 -24.21
CA LEU A 16 6.96 17.02 -23.81
C LEU A 16 6.45 16.86 -22.37
N MET A 17 6.87 17.74 -21.45
CA MET A 17 6.42 17.72 -20.07
C MET A 17 4.90 17.96 -19.98
N LEU A 18 4.36 18.93 -20.72
CA LEU A 18 2.91 19.20 -20.77
C LEU A 18 2.13 18.00 -21.30
N LEU A 19 2.61 17.36 -22.37
CA LEU A 19 1.98 16.16 -22.92
C LEU A 19 2.01 14.98 -21.93
N THR A 20 3.12 14.81 -21.23
CA THR A 20 3.23 13.77 -20.18
C THR A 20 2.25 14.01 -19.05
N VAL A 21 2.13 15.25 -18.56
CA VAL A 21 1.17 15.60 -17.52
C VAL A 21 -0.27 15.41 -18.00
N ALA A 22 -0.60 15.90 -19.21
CA ALA A 22 -1.93 15.74 -19.80
C ALA A 22 -2.29 14.25 -19.95
N PHE A 23 -1.35 13.42 -20.39
CA PHE A 23 -1.52 11.98 -20.52
C PHE A 23 -1.73 11.32 -19.15
N ALA A 24 -0.96 11.71 -18.13
CA ALA A 24 -1.13 11.20 -16.77
C ALA A 24 -2.50 11.54 -16.20
N LEU A 25 -2.97 12.78 -16.37
CA LEU A 25 -4.30 13.22 -15.94
C LEU A 25 -5.42 12.49 -16.71
N LEU A 26 -5.23 12.24 -17.99
CA LEU A 26 -6.18 11.45 -18.79
C LEU A 26 -6.25 10.01 -18.30
N LEU A 27 -5.11 9.38 -18.05
CA LEU A 27 -5.05 8.02 -17.49
C LEU A 27 -5.71 7.94 -16.12
N ASP A 28 -5.49 8.93 -15.27
CA ASP A 28 -6.11 9.01 -13.96
C ASP A 28 -7.65 9.06 -14.05
N ARG A 29 -8.18 9.82 -14.99
CA ARG A 29 -9.63 9.88 -15.24
C ARG A 29 -10.22 8.62 -15.86
N LEU A 30 -9.48 7.96 -16.75
CA LEU A 30 -9.93 6.75 -17.43
C LEU A 30 -9.82 5.50 -16.55
N LEU A 31 -8.93 5.53 -15.56
CA LEU A 31 -8.64 4.42 -14.67
C LEU A 31 -8.84 4.86 -13.20
N PRO A 32 -10.07 5.13 -12.75
CA PRO A 32 -10.32 5.58 -11.38
C PRO A 32 -9.76 4.59 -10.35
N LEU A 33 -9.35 5.11 -9.21
CA LEU A 33 -8.86 4.29 -8.10
C LEU A 33 -10.01 3.44 -7.54
N PRO A 34 -9.82 2.12 -7.37
CA PRO A 34 -10.80 1.26 -6.72
C PRO A 34 -10.71 1.43 -5.20
N LEU A 35 -11.05 2.62 -4.71
CA LEU A 35 -11.08 2.86 -3.25
C LEU A 35 -12.24 2.10 -2.64
N PRO A 36 -12.02 1.48 -1.46
CA PRO A 36 -13.09 0.77 -0.77
C PRO A 36 -14.16 1.73 -0.28
N ASP A 37 -15.39 1.22 -0.19
CA ASP A 37 -16.47 1.95 0.45
C ASP A 37 -16.11 2.18 1.94
N PRO A 38 -16.12 3.42 2.42
CA PRO A 38 -15.82 3.74 3.81
C PRO A 38 -16.85 3.17 4.79
N THR A 39 -18.04 2.80 4.31
CA THR A 39 -19.10 2.14 5.12
C THR A 39 -19.01 0.62 5.10
N GLY A 40 -18.21 0.05 4.18
CA GLY A 40 -18.01 -1.39 4.08
C GLY A 40 -17.06 -1.91 5.16
N GLY A 41 -17.46 -2.96 5.83
CA GLY A 41 -16.65 -3.64 6.84
C GLY A 41 -17.45 -4.62 7.68
N SER A 42 -16.77 -5.37 8.52
CA SER A 42 -17.40 -6.30 9.44
C SER A 42 -18.19 -5.56 10.52
N THR A 43 -19.37 -6.05 10.84
CA THR A 43 -20.13 -5.56 11.99
C THR A 43 -19.57 -6.20 13.25
N VAL A 44 -19.08 -5.37 14.18
CA VAL A 44 -18.57 -5.84 15.48
C VAL A 44 -19.49 -5.36 16.60
N VAL A 45 -20.04 -6.28 17.34
CA VAL A 45 -20.81 -5.99 18.57
C VAL A 45 -19.84 -5.88 19.73
N LEU A 46 -19.79 -4.70 20.33
CA LEU A 46 -18.89 -4.42 21.45
C LEU A 46 -19.64 -4.44 22.79
N ALA A 47 -18.97 -4.88 23.83
CA ALA A 47 -19.39 -4.67 25.23
C ALA A 47 -19.20 -3.19 25.59
N ARG A 48 -19.72 -2.80 26.79
CA ARG A 48 -19.60 -1.41 27.27
C ARG A 48 -18.15 -0.94 27.46
N ASP A 49 -17.23 -1.86 27.72
CA ASP A 49 -15.79 -1.61 27.88
C ASP A 49 -15.00 -1.63 26.57
N GLY A 50 -15.70 -1.79 25.41
CA GLY A 50 -15.09 -1.88 24.10
C GLY A 50 -14.61 -3.28 23.70
N THR A 51 -14.79 -4.29 24.56
CA THR A 51 -14.39 -5.68 24.22
C THR A 51 -15.31 -6.23 23.12
N PRO A 52 -14.80 -6.80 22.02
CA PRO A 52 -15.61 -7.44 21.01
C PRO A 52 -16.33 -8.67 21.58
N LEU A 53 -17.66 -8.67 21.56
CA LEU A 53 -18.50 -9.78 21.97
C LEU A 53 -18.79 -10.73 20.81
N ARG A 54 -19.08 -10.17 19.66
CA ARG A 54 -19.37 -10.91 18.43
C ARG A 54 -19.02 -10.07 17.23
N ALA A 55 -18.41 -10.69 16.25
CA ALA A 55 -18.19 -10.09 14.95
C ALA A 55 -18.99 -10.87 13.88
N PHE A 56 -19.35 -10.17 12.83
CA PHE A 56 -19.96 -10.74 11.63
C PHE A 56 -19.09 -10.32 10.45
N PRO A 57 -18.79 -11.23 9.51
CA PRO A 57 -18.05 -10.88 8.33
C PRO A 57 -18.83 -9.83 7.51
N ASP A 58 -18.14 -9.17 6.59
CA ASP A 58 -18.78 -8.32 5.58
C ASP A 58 -19.54 -9.18 4.54
N ASP A 59 -20.13 -8.51 3.53
CA ASP A 59 -20.91 -9.17 2.48
C ASP A 59 -20.09 -10.13 1.62
N ASP A 60 -18.76 -9.95 1.59
CA ASP A 60 -17.80 -10.82 0.91
C ASP A 60 -17.35 -12.01 1.78
N GLY A 61 -17.84 -12.12 3.01
CA GLY A 61 -17.44 -13.13 3.97
C GLY A 61 -16.08 -12.88 4.62
N VAL A 62 -15.56 -11.65 4.55
CA VAL A 62 -14.27 -11.25 5.07
C VAL A 62 -14.41 -10.59 6.43
N TRP A 63 -13.52 -10.94 7.35
CA TRP A 63 -13.40 -10.35 8.67
C TRP A 63 -12.46 -9.15 8.61
N ARG A 64 -13.05 -7.95 8.67
CA ARG A 64 -12.31 -6.69 8.50
C ARG A 64 -12.81 -5.67 9.53
N TYR A 65 -11.99 -5.37 10.52
CA TYR A 65 -12.31 -4.39 11.57
C TYR A 65 -11.67 -3.06 11.23
N PRO A 66 -12.48 -1.99 11.06
CA PRO A 66 -11.95 -0.67 10.72
C PRO A 66 -10.80 -0.27 11.66
N THR A 67 -9.66 0.07 11.10
CA THR A 67 -8.41 0.26 11.85
C THR A 67 -7.71 1.53 11.40
N LYS A 68 -7.39 2.41 12.34
CA LYS A 68 -6.57 3.60 12.08
C LYS A 68 -5.17 3.40 12.68
N PRO A 69 -4.15 4.15 12.22
CA PRO A 69 -2.80 4.07 12.80
C PRO A 69 -2.75 4.30 14.30
N GLU A 70 -3.67 5.12 14.86
CA GLU A 70 -3.77 5.41 16.28
C GLU A 70 -4.32 4.25 17.11
N ASP A 71 -5.07 3.35 16.47
CA ASP A 71 -5.66 2.17 17.10
C ASP A 71 -4.67 1.00 17.18
N VAL A 72 -3.47 1.17 16.63
CA VAL A 72 -2.43 0.14 16.57
C VAL A 72 -1.22 0.55 17.41
N SER A 73 -0.58 -0.42 18.03
CA SER A 73 0.65 -0.17 18.81
C SER A 73 1.69 0.59 17.97
N PRO A 74 2.23 1.70 18.46
CA PRO A 74 3.29 2.46 17.75
C PRO A 74 4.50 1.61 17.41
N LEU A 75 4.88 0.67 18.29
CA LEU A 75 5.98 -0.27 18.06
C LEU A 75 5.69 -1.22 16.90
N TYR A 76 4.43 -1.63 16.73
CA TYR A 76 4.05 -2.46 15.58
C TYR A 76 4.16 -1.66 14.28
N VAL A 77 3.66 -0.43 14.25
CA VAL A 77 3.74 0.44 13.06
C VAL A 77 5.20 0.73 12.70
N GLU A 78 6.05 1.02 13.68
CA GLU A 78 7.48 1.25 13.47
C GLU A 78 8.17 -0.02 12.92
N ALA A 79 7.90 -1.18 13.48
CA ALA A 79 8.44 -2.45 13.01
C ALA A 79 7.96 -2.78 11.59
N LEU A 80 6.66 -2.60 11.32
CA LEU A 80 6.07 -2.79 10.00
C LEU A 80 6.78 -1.93 8.96
N LEU A 81 6.88 -0.63 9.20
CA LEU A 81 7.53 0.30 8.28
C LEU A 81 9.02 0.00 8.11
N THR A 82 9.71 -0.37 9.19
CA THR A 82 11.12 -0.71 9.14
C THR A 82 11.39 -1.95 8.28
N TYR A 83 10.50 -2.93 8.34
CA TYR A 83 10.62 -4.20 7.62
C TYR A 83 10.13 -4.10 6.18
N GLU A 84 8.93 -3.53 5.97
CA GLU A 84 8.29 -3.50 4.65
C GLU A 84 8.75 -2.32 3.80
N ASP A 85 8.89 -1.12 4.39
CA ASP A 85 9.19 0.10 3.66
C ASP A 85 9.80 1.20 4.56
N ARG A 86 11.05 1.03 4.92
CA ARG A 86 11.79 1.95 5.81
C ARG A 86 11.75 3.42 5.39
N TRP A 87 11.56 3.67 4.07
CA TRP A 87 11.55 5.01 3.49
C TRP A 87 10.15 5.47 3.10
N PHE A 88 9.09 4.83 3.63
CA PHE A 88 7.70 5.08 3.30
C PHE A 88 7.33 6.56 3.21
N TYR A 89 7.72 7.36 4.21
CA TYR A 89 7.43 8.80 4.24
C TYR A 89 8.31 9.66 3.33
N LYS A 90 9.29 9.09 2.63
CA LYS A 90 10.31 9.84 1.86
C LYS A 90 10.21 9.67 0.35
N HIS A 91 9.41 8.76 -0.14
CA HIS A 91 9.25 8.52 -1.58
C HIS A 91 7.77 8.63 -2.02
N PRO A 92 7.48 8.99 -3.28
CA PRO A 92 6.14 9.13 -3.82
C PRO A 92 5.57 7.77 -4.30
N GLY A 93 5.38 6.82 -3.39
CA GLY A 93 4.77 5.51 -3.67
C GLY A 93 5.71 4.47 -4.27
N VAL A 94 6.79 4.86 -4.88
CA VAL A 94 7.79 3.98 -5.49
C VAL A 94 9.17 4.39 -5.04
N ASN A 95 9.98 3.43 -4.61
CA ASN A 95 11.37 3.69 -4.20
C ASN A 95 12.33 3.25 -5.31
N PRO A 96 12.89 4.19 -6.11
CA PRO A 96 13.75 3.86 -7.23
C PRO A 96 15.04 3.16 -6.80
N PHE A 97 15.57 3.47 -5.61
CA PHE A 97 16.77 2.81 -5.08
C PHE A 97 16.48 1.35 -4.69
N ALA A 98 15.30 1.06 -4.14
CA ALA A 98 14.88 -0.31 -3.83
C ALA A 98 14.69 -1.12 -5.13
N ILE A 99 14.11 -0.53 -6.16
CA ILE A 99 13.98 -1.17 -7.48
C ILE A 99 15.35 -1.43 -8.10
N ALA A 100 16.23 -0.44 -8.15
CA ALA A 100 17.58 -0.59 -8.71
C ALA A 100 18.37 -1.69 -7.96
N ARG A 101 18.27 -1.72 -6.63
CA ARG A 101 18.87 -2.78 -5.81
C ARG A 101 18.29 -4.15 -6.16
N ALA A 102 16.96 -4.28 -6.23
CA ALA A 102 16.30 -5.54 -6.53
C ALA A 102 16.68 -6.07 -7.93
N VAL A 103 16.75 -5.20 -8.92
CA VAL A 103 17.20 -5.52 -10.28
C VAL A 103 18.67 -5.96 -10.27
N GLY A 104 19.55 -5.21 -9.61
CA GLY A 104 20.97 -5.57 -9.48
C GLY A 104 21.17 -6.93 -8.82
N GLN A 105 20.45 -7.20 -7.74
CA GLN A 105 20.49 -8.50 -7.05
C GLN A 105 19.93 -9.63 -7.92
N ALA A 106 18.86 -9.38 -8.66
CA ALA A 106 18.29 -10.38 -9.58
C ALA A 106 19.28 -10.76 -10.70
N ILE A 107 20.02 -9.79 -11.23
CA ILE A 107 21.06 -10.02 -12.24
C ILE A 107 22.22 -10.85 -11.66
N VAL A 108 22.73 -10.47 -10.49
CA VAL A 108 23.87 -11.13 -9.85
C VAL A 108 23.54 -12.56 -9.41
N HIS A 109 22.38 -12.74 -8.76
CA HIS A 109 21.99 -14.02 -8.17
C HIS A 109 21.11 -14.87 -9.10
N ARG A 110 20.76 -14.39 -10.29
CA ARG A 110 19.83 -15.03 -11.24
C ARG A 110 18.50 -15.48 -10.63
N ARG A 111 18.10 -14.85 -9.52
CA ARG A 111 16.83 -15.07 -8.82
C ARG A 111 16.39 -13.78 -8.13
N LEU A 112 15.09 -13.61 -7.89
CA LEU A 112 14.58 -12.52 -7.07
C LEU A 112 14.98 -12.77 -5.61
N VAL A 113 15.90 -11.97 -5.08
CA VAL A 113 16.44 -12.12 -3.71
C VAL A 113 15.74 -11.17 -2.74
N SER A 114 15.33 -9.99 -3.20
CA SER A 114 14.63 -9.02 -2.37
C SER A 114 13.47 -8.36 -3.10
N GLY A 115 12.40 -8.04 -2.36
CA GLY A 115 11.29 -7.25 -2.88
C GLY A 115 11.70 -5.79 -3.06
N GLY A 116 11.52 -5.25 -4.25
CA GLY A 116 11.57 -3.80 -4.50
C GLY A 116 10.20 -3.13 -4.34
N SER A 117 9.24 -3.80 -3.70
CA SER A 117 7.88 -3.29 -3.52
C SER A 117 7.81 -2.40 -2.28
N THR A 118 7.20 -1.25 -2.42
CA THR A 118 6.89 -0.34 -1.31
C THR A 118 5.57 -0.73 -0.65
N LEU A 119 5.28 -0.15 0.52
CA LEU A 119 3.99 -0.32 1.19
C LEU A 119 2.84 0.17 0.30
N THR A 120 3.00 1.31 -0.38
CA THR A 120 2.01 1.85 -1.31
C THR A 120 1.74 0.91 -2.49
N MET A 121 2.78 0.24 -3.01
CA MET A 121 2.61 -0.79 -4.05
C MET A 121 1.87 -2.03 -3.54
N GLN A 122 2.03 -2.37 -2.26
CA GLN A 122 1.28 -3.46 -1.63
C GLN A 122 -0.19 -3.08 -1.48
N VAL A 123 -0.51 -1.85 -1.03
CA VAL A 123 -1.87 -1.32 -1.00
C VAL A 123 -2.49 -1.33 -2.40
N ALA A 124 -1.75 -0.86 -3.41
CA ALA A 124 -2.21 -0.90 -4.80
C ALA A 124 -2.59 -2.32 -5.26
N ARG A 125 -1.81 -3.33 -4.85
CA ARG A 125 -2.10 -4.74 -5.16
C ARG A 125 -3.35 -5.24 -4.43
N ILE A 126 -3.49 -4.90 -3.15
CA ILE A 126 -4.64 -5.30 -2.33
C ILE A 126 -5.93 -4.75 -2.93
N LEU A 127 -5.95 -3.47 -3.30
CA LEU A 127 -7.14 -2.81 -3.84
C LEU A 127 -7.50 -3.25 -5.26
N ASP A 128 -6.51 -3.55 -6.09
CA ASP A 128 -6.68 -3.78 -7.54
C ASP A 128 -6.67 -5.27 -7.91
N GLY A 129 -6.35 -6.16 -6.95
CA GLY A 129 -6.32 -7.62 -7.19
C GLY A 129 -5.32 -8.04 -8.27
N THR A 130 -4.23 -7.29 -8.49
CA THR A 130 -3.33 -7.48 -9.62
C THR A 130 -2.58 -8.82 -9.57
N PRO A 131 -2.54 -9.58 -10.67
CA PRO A 131 -1.84 -10.86 -10.72
C PRO A 131 -0.32 -10.71 -10.59
N HIS A 132 0.34 -11.79 -10.14
CA HIS A 132 1.80 -11.88 -10.05
C HIS A 132 2.43 -12.05 -11.45
N SER A 133 2.53 -10.94 -12.21
CA SER A 133 3.14 -10.88 -13.53
C SER A 133 3.95 -9.59 -13.70
N ALA A 134 4.81 -9.52 -14.73
CA ALA A 134 5.54 -8.30 -15.04
C ALA A 134 4.59 -7.14 -15.38
N PHE A 135 3.51 -7.41 -16.10
CA PHE A 135 2.46 -6.43 -16.38
C PHE A 135 1.72 -6.02 -15.10
N GLY A 136 1.37 -6.96 -14.23
CA GLY A 136 0.78 -6.68 -12.92
C GLY A 136 1.71 -5.81 -12.08
N LYS A 137 3.03 -6.01 -12.16
CA LYS A 137 4.00 -5.17 -11.46
C LYS A 137 4.04 -3.73 -11.98
N LEU A 138 3.98 -3.55 -13.30
CA LEU A 138 3.88 -2.21 -13.89
C LEU A 138 2.58 -1.52 -13.46
N ARG A 139 1.46 -2.24 -13.49
CA ARG A 139 0.17 -1.74 -13.01
C ARG A 139 0.22 -1.32 -11.53
N GLN A 140 0.86 -2.11 -10.66
CA GLN A 140 1.09 -1.74 -9.25
C GLN A 140 1.88 -0.44 -9.11
N VAL A 141 2.93 -0.23 -9.92
CA VAL A 141 3.71 1.02 -9.92
C VAL A 141 2.82 2.20 -10.29
N LEU A 142 2.06 2.11 -11.37
CA LEU A 142 1.16 3.17 -11.81
C LEU A 142 0.08 3.48 -10.76
N ARG A 143 -0.53 2.43 -10.18
CA ARG A 143 -1.52 2.56 -9.10
C ARG A 143 -0.92 3.15 -7.82
N ALA A 144 0.31 2.79 -7.48
CA ALA A 144 1.00 3.37 -6.33
C ALA A 144 1.24 4.87 -6.49
N LEU A 145 1.67 5.31 -7.68
CA LEU A 145 1.80 6.75 -7.98
C LEU A 145 0.46 7.47 -7.95
N GLN A 146 -0.60 6.84 -8.45
CA GLN A 146 -1.95 7.37 -8.42
C GLN A 146 -2.48 7.49 -6.98
N LEU A 147 -2.29 6.48 -6.14
CA LEU A 147 -2.63 6.53 -4.72
C LEU A 147 -1.96 7.72 -4.01
N GLU A 148 -0.66 7.93 -4.25
CA GLU A 148 0.09 9.05 -3.64
C GLU A 148 -0.30 10.43 -4.19
N ALA A 149 -0.89 10.49 -5.37
CA ALA A 149 -1.42 11.73 -5.92
C ALA A 149 -2.77 12.12 -5.28
N HIS A 150 -3.55 11.14 -4.81
CA HIS A 150 -4.90 11.36 -4.26
C HIS A 150 -4.98 11.23 -2.75
N LEU A 151 -4.08 10.47 -2.12
CA LEU A 151 -4.13 10.15 -0.69
C LEU A 151 -2.85 10.59 0.02
N SER A 152 -3.00 11.01 1.26
CA SER A 152 -1.88 11.24 2.16
C SER A 152 -1.22 9.92 2.60
N LYS A 153 0.02 9.98 3.04
CA LYS A 153 0.73 8.83 3.61
C LYS A 153 -0.03 8.17 4.75
N ARG A 154 -0.71 8.96 5.56
CA ARG A 154 -1.54 8.47 6.66
C ARG A 154 -2.72 7.64 6.14
N GLU A 155 -3.42 8.11 5.12
CA GLU A 155 -4.55 7.38 4.52
C GLU A 155 -4.08 6.09 3.85
N ILE A 156 -2.93 6.11 3.16
CA ILE A 156 -2.33 4.91 2.57
C ILE A 156 -1.96 3.89 3.66
N LEU A 157 -1.35 4.34 4.77
CA LEU A 157 -1.05 3.47 5.91
C LEU A 157 -2.33 2.91 6.53
N THR A 158 -3.38 3.72 6.67
CA THR A 158 -4.70 3.28 7.14
C THR A 158 -5.25 2.16 6.26
N LEU A 159 -5.23 2.34 4.92
CA LEU A 159 -5.68 1.30 3.98
C LEU A 159 -4.88 0.00 4.13
N TYR A 160 -3.58 0.09 4.37
CA TYR A 160 -2.75 -1.08 4.62
C TYR A 160 -3.14 -1.79 5.92
N LEU A 161 -3.23 -1.05 7.02
CA LEU A 161 -3.58 -1.61 8.33
C LEU A 161 -4.98 -2.21 8.36
N ASP A 162 -5.89 -1.65 7.57
CA ASP A 162 -7.28 -2.10 7.47
C ASP A 162 -7.47 -3.30 6.54
N ARG A 163 -6.60 -3.48 5.52
CA ARG A 163 -6.83 -4.43 4.42
C ARG A 163 -5.71 -5.42 4.15
N ALA A 164 -4.59 -5.35 4.87
CA ALA A 164 -3.53 -6.32 4.70
C ALA A 164 -4.06 -7.74 4.98
N PRO A 165 -3.82 -8.74 4.09
CA PRO A 165 -4.27 -10.09 4.31
C PRO A 165 -3.42 -10.79 5.39
N PHE A 166 -4.09 -11.43 6.34
CA PHE A 166 -3.44 -12.20 7.41
C PHE A 166 -3.72 -13.70 7.34
N GLY A 167 -4.36 -14.15 6.28
CA GLY A 167 -4.67 -15.55 6.02
C GLY A 167 -6.16 -15.87 6.07
N GLY A 168 -6.60 -16.81 5.22
CA GLY A 168 -8.01 -17.14 5.06
C GLY A 168 -8.84 -15.92 4.68
N THR A 169 -9.89 -15.67 5.44
CA THR A 169 -10.81 -14.53 5.26
C THR A 169 -10.55 -13.38 6.25
N ILE A 170 -9.36 -13.33 6.88
CA ILE A 170 -9.01 -12.30 7.86
C ILE A 170 -8.17 -11.23 7.16
N GLU A 171 -8.68 -10.00 7.15
CA GLU A 171 -8.00 -8.82 6.66
C GLU A 171 -7.92 -7.74 7.73
N GLY A 172 -6.83 -7.00 7.73
CA GLY A 172 -6.54 -5.93 8.68
C GLY A 172 -5.92 -6.38 10.00
N VAL A 173 -5.14 -5.47 10.56
CA VAL A 173 -4.32 -5.71 11.76
C VAL A 173 -5.20 -5.96 12.99
N GLU A 174 -6.30 -5.22 13.15
CA GLU A 174 -7.17 -5.34 14.31
C GLU A 174 -7.91 -6.69 14.30
N ALA A 175 -8.50 -7.09 13.17
CA ALA A 175 -9.17 -8.38 13.04
C ALA A 175 -8.19 -9.53 13.29
N ALA A 176 -6.99 -9.44 12.75
CA ALA A 176 -5.94 -10.42 12.94
C ALA A 176 -5.45 -10.49 14.39
N SER A 177 -5.29 -9.34 15.05
CA SER A 177 -4.90 -9.28 16.47
C SER A 177 -5.92 -9.98 17.37
N TRP A 178 -7.21 -9.77 17.14
CA TRP A 178 -8.24 -10.47 17.87
C TRP A 178 -8.31 -11.96 17.55
N ALA A 179 -8.22 -12.31 16.25
CA ALA A 179 -8.32 -13.71 15.84
C ALA A 179 -7.15 -14.57 16.34
N TYR A 180 -5.93 -14.05 16.31
CA TYR A 180 -4.73 -14.84 16.63
C TYR A 180 -4.18 -14.60 18.02
N LEU A 181 -4.38 -13.40 18.60
CA LEU A 181 -3.79 -13.01 19.88
C LEU A 181 -4.83 -12.77 20.99
N GLY A 182 -6.12 -12.71 20.67
CA GLY A 182 -7.21 -12.46 21.63
C GLY A 182 -7.12 -11.09 22.31
N LYS A 183 -6.50 -10.08 21.66
CA LYS A 183 -6.32 -8.74 22.22
C LYS A 183 -6.34 -7.67 21.12
N PRO A 184 -6.63 -6.38 21.46
CA PRO A 184 -6.62 -5.30 20.49
C PRO A 184 -5.23 -5.03 19.94
N ALA A 185 -5.14 -4.53 18.69
CA ALA A 185 -3.89 -4.21 18.04
C ALA A 185 -3.07 -3.12 18.76
N ALA A 186 -3.72 -2.25 19.52
CA ALA A 186 -3.05 -1.30 20.42
C ALA A 186 -2.11 -1.95 21.45
N ARG A 187 -2.35 -3.20 21.82
CA ARG A 187 -1.54 -3.98 22.77
C ARG A 187 -0.62 -4.99 22.10
N THR A 188 -0.49 -4.96 20.77
CA THR A 188 0.34 -5.89 20.02
C THR A 188 1.79 -5.42 20.03
N ILE A 189 2.71 -6.29 20.46
CA ILE A 189 4.16 -6.07 20.40
C ILE A 189 4.67 -6.74 19.12
N ALA A 190 5.60 -6.10 18.43
CA ALA A 190 6.10 -6.50 17.11
C ALA A 190 6.72 -7.93 17.02
N SER A 191 6.98 -8.59 18.14
CA SER A 191 7.73 -9.86 18.19
C SER A 191 6.98 -11.12 17.70
N GLY A 192 5.76 -10.98 17.19
CA GLY A 192 4.99 -12.15 16.78
C GLY A 192 4.07 -11.99 15.58
N PHE A 193 4.08 -10.85 14.94
CA PHE A 193 3.04 -10.54 13.97
C PHE A 193 3.59 -9.81 12.74
N THR A 194 4.14 -10.57 11.82
CA THR A 194 4.41 -10.05 10.46
C THR A 194 3.30 -10.55 9.54
N PRO A 195 2.70 -9.69 8.68
CA PRO A 195 1.87 -10.16 7.59
C PRO A 195 2.70 -11.16 6.78
N GLY A 196 2.16 -12.33 6.57
CA GLY A 196 2.86 -13.34 5.79
C GLY A 196 3.20 -12.78 4.42
N CYS A 197 4.45 -12.88 4.01
CA CYS A 197 4.83 -12.75 2.60
C CYS A 197 4.06 -13.84 1.84
N LEU A 198 2.91 -13.48 1.27
CA LEU A 198 2.18 -14.28 0.30
C LEU A 198 2.58 -13.85 -1.10
#